data_51b245b9eb5dbdbda3a5dd8a92a753a8
#
_entry.id   51b245b9eb5dbdbda3a5dd8a92a753a8
#
_cell.length_a   1.000
_cell.length_b   1.000
_cell.length_c   1.000
_cell.angle_alpha   90.00
_cell.angle_beta   90.00
_cell.angle_gamma   90.00
#
_symmetry.space_group_name_H-M   'P 1'
#
loop_
_entity.id
_entity.type
_entity.pdbx_description
1 polymer ?
#
loop_
_entity_poly.entity_id
_entity_poly.type
_entity_poly.pdbx_seq_one_letter_code
_entity_poly.pdbx_strand_id
1 'polypeptide(L)' 'MSIDVEVLIESYITLKEYIPSKERQAAADNLVSMLVDNLSEKELREFGSADSYTKRAIEEYLDDEDDELDYEE' A
#
# COMPACT_ATOMS: atom_id res chain seq x y z
N MET A 1 -6.31 3.00 -19.89
CA MET A 1 -5.73 4.16 -19.29
C MET A 1 -5.34 3.89 -17.87
N SER A 2 -4.20 4.32 -17.47
CA SER A 2 -3.74 4.05 -16.14
C SER A 2 -3.59 5.35 -15.37
N ILE A 3 -3.65 5.22 -14.05
CA ILE A 3 -3.52 6.38 -13.20
C ILE A 3 -2.12 6.33 -12.59
N ASP A 4 -1.52 7.51 -12.43
CA ASP A 4 -0.20 7.56 -11.83
C ASP A 4 -0.24 7.14 -10.39
N VAL A 5 0.76 6.37 -9.99
CA VAL A 5 0.86 5.95 -8.61
C VAL A 5 0.98 7.16 -7.69
N GLU A 6 1.66 8.20 -8.16
CA GLU A 6 1.78 9.40 -7.33
C GLU A 6 0.43 10.01 -7.01
N VAL A 7 -0.49 9.99 -7.97
CA VAL A 7 -1.82 10.52 -7.74
C VAL A 7 -2.55 9.64 -6.72
N LEU A 8 -2.36 8.33 -6.83
CA LEU A 8 -2.96 7.42 -5.86
C LEU A 8 -2.43 7.69 -4.46
N ILE A 9 -1.13 7.90 -4.35
CA ILE A 9 -0.52 8.17 -3.06
C ILE A 9 -1.07 9.46 -2.48
N GLU A 10 -1.16 10.50 -3.28
CA GLU A 10 -1.67 11.77 -2.79
C GLU A 10 -3.13 11.66 -2.38
N SER A 11 -3.91 10.93 -3.17
CA SER A 11 -5.31 10.73 -2.85
C SER A 11 -5.46 9.99 -1.52
N TYR A 12 -4.66 8.95 -1.36
CA TYR A 12 -4.71 8.18 -0.14
C TYR A 12 -4.34 9.05 1.07
N ILE A 13 -3.25 9.82 0.95
CA ILE A 13 -2.79 10.63 2.07
C ILE A 13 -3.84 11.66 2.44
N THR A 14 -4.48 12.23 1.44
CA THR A 14 -5.54 13.21 1.70
C THR A 14 -6.71 12.57 2.44
N LEU A 15 -7.12 11.39 1.98
CA LEU A 15 -8.30 10.73 2.55
C LEU A 15 -8.02 10.14 3.91
N LYS A 16 -6.79 9.70 4.15
CA LYS A 16 -6.53 9.03 5.41
C LYS A 16 -6.69 9.97 6.60
N GLU A 17 -6.59 11.28 6.37
CA GLU A 17 -6.82 12.21 7.45
C GLU A 17 -8.25 12.19 7.93
N TYR A 18 -9.15 11.70 7.11
CA TYR A 18 -10.55 11.57 7.48
C TYR A 18 -10.88 10.20 8.04
N ILE A 19 -9.91 9.31 8.10
CA ILE A 19 -10.11 7.96 8.60
C ILE A 19 -9.54 7.87 10.01
N PRO A 20 -10.32 7.43 10.99
CA PRO A 20 -9.79 7.27 12.35
C PRO A 20 -8.57 6.36 12.34
N SER A 21 -7.57 6.67 13.16
CA SER A 21 -6.33 5.92 13.11
C SER A 21 -6.55 4.43 13.36
N LYS A 22 -7.53 4.07 14.17
CA LYS A 22 -7.77 2.65 14.44
C LYS A 22 -8.30 1.91 13.23
N GLU A 23 -8.79 2.64 12.22
CA GLU A 23 -9.33 2.00 11.02
C GLU A 23 -8.43 2.17 9.81
N ARG A 24 -7.31 2.86 9.97
CA ARG A 24 -6.44 3.11 8.84
C ARG A 24 -5.84 1.84 8.26
N GLN A 25 -5.49 0.89 9.12
CA GLN A 25 -4.92 -0.35 8.61
C GLN A 25 -5.94 -1.12 7.78
N ALA A 26 -7.19 -1.19 8.26
CA ALA A 26 -8.23 -1.87 7.50
C ALA A 26 -8.49 -1.16 6.18
N ALA A 27 -8.48 0.17 6.19
CA ALA A 27 -8.69 0.92 4.95
C ALA A 27 -7.56 0.65 3.97
N ALA A 28 -6.32 0.64 4.46
CA ALA A 28 -5.19 0.37 3.58
C ALA A 28 -5.26 -1.05 3.03
N ASP A 29 -5.63 -2.01 3.87
CA ASP A 29 -5.75 -3.40 3.41
C ASP A 29 -6.80 -3.53 2.31
N ASN A 30 -7.93 -2.89 2.50
CA ASN A 30 -9.00 -2.96 1.51
C ASN A 30 -8.59 -2.28 0.20
N LEU A 31 -7.92 -1.15 0.32
CA LEU A 31 -7.48 -0.43 -0.85
C LEU A 31 -6.45 -1.24 -1.62
N VAL A 32 -5.47 -1.80 -0.92
CA VAL A 32 -4.44 -2.60 -1.57
C VAL A 32 -5.05 -3.82 -2.23
N SER A 33 -6.06 -4.44 -1.61
CA SER A 33 -6.67 -5.62 -2.21
C SER A 33 -7.32 -5.31 -3.56
N MET A 34 -7.76 -4.07 -3.75
CA MET A 34 -8.26 -3.65 -5.05
C MET A 34 -7.12 -3.35 -6.01
N LEU A 35 -6.06 -2.77 -5.48
CA LEU A 35 -4.98 -2.32 -6.35
C LEU A 35 -4.11 -3.46 -6.85
N VAL A 36 -4.05 -4.59 -6.13
CA VAL A 36 -3.20 -5.69 -6.58
C VAL A 36 -3.60 -6.20 -7.95
N ASP A 37 -4.87 -6.05 -8.31
CA ASP A 37 -5.33 -6.49 -9.62
C ASP A 37 -5.08 -5.46 -10.70
N ASN A 38 -4.77 -4.22 -10.32
CA ASN A 38 -4.67 -3.13 -11.26
C ASN A 38 -3.28 -2.55 -11.39
N LEU A 39 -2.41 -2.79 -10.44
CA LEU A 39 -1.06 -2.26 -10.45
C LEU A 39 -0.06 -3.39 -10.55
N SER A 40 1.07 -3.08 -11.17
CA SER A 40 2.17 -4.04 -11.18
C SER A 40 2.80 -4.09 -9.80
N GLU A 41 3.63 -5.09 -9.58
CA GLU A 41 4.31 -5.22 -8.30
C GLU A 41 5.14 -3.97 -8.01
N LYS A 42 5.81 -3.43 -9.01
CA LYS A 42 6.62 -2.24 -8.83
C LYS A 42 5.76 -1.07 -8.37
N GLU A 43 4.60 -0.92 -8.99
CA GLU A 43 3.70 0.18 -8.64
C GLU A 43 3.12 -0.01 -7.25
N LEU A 44 2.87 -1.26 -6.87
CA LEU A 44 2.38 -1.53 -5.53
C LEU A 44 3.42 -1.16 -4.49
N ARG A 45 4.68 -1.49 -4.74
CA ARG A 45 5.73 -1.14 -3.80
C ARG A 45 5.88 0.36 -3.69
N GLU A 46 5.71 1.05 -4.79
CA GLU A 46 5.76 2.49 -4.79
C GLU A 46 4.62 3.08 -3.95
N PHE A 47 3.42 2.52 -4.12
CA PHE A 47 2.27 2.96 -3.33
C PHE A 47 2.51 2.69 -1.84
N GLY A 48 3.20 1.62 -1.52
CA GLY A 48 3.50 1.30 -0.13
C GLY A 48 4.42 2.29 0.54
N SER A 49 5.09 3.13 -0.24
CA SER A 49 5.95 4.14 0.36
C SER A 49 5.15 5.31 0.92
N ALA A 50 3.83 5.32 0.73
CA ALA A 50 3.00 6.42 1.20
C ALA A 50 3.01 6.51 2.73
N ASP A 51 2.85 5.37 3.41
CA ASP A 51 2.95 5.36 4.86
C ASP A 51 3.10 3.92 5.32
N SER A 52 3.16 3.73 6.65
CA SER A 52 3.40 2.39 7.19
C SER A 52 2.20 1.48 7.03
N TYR A 53 0.99 2.03 6.97
CA TYR A 53 -0.20 1.20 6.80
C TYR A 53 -0.24 0.56 5.42
N THR A 54 0.03 1.35 4.38
CA THR A 54 0.05 0.80 3.04
C THR A 54 1.24 -0.11 2.84
N LYS A 55 2.37 0.22 3.43
CA LYS A 55 3.53 -0.63 3.32
C LYS A 55 3.26 -1.99 3.90
N ARG A 56 2.64 -2.04 5.08
CA ARG A 56 2.33 -3.31 5.72
C ARG A 56 1.33 -4.11 4.89
N ALA A 57 0.30 -3.44 4.38
CA ALA A 57 -0.71 -4.14 3.59
C ALA A 57 -0.08 -4.77 2.35
N ILE A 58 0.80 -4.03 1.69
CA ILE A 58 1.43 -4.54 0.48
C ILE A 58 2.39 -5.66 0.80
N GLU A 59 3.12 -5.56 1.90
CA GLU A 59 4.04 -6.62 2.30
C GLU A 59 3.31 -7.92 2.53
N GLU A 60 2.08 -7.87 3.02
CA GLU A 60 1.31 -9.08 3.23
C GLU A 60 0.96 -9.77 1.92
N TYR A 61 0.78 -8.98 0.87
CA TYR A 61 0.49 -9.55 -0.42
C TYR A 61 1.74 -10.04 -1.14
N LEU A 62 2.90 -9.44 -0.84
CA LEU A 62 4.12 -9.77 -1.56
C LEU A 62 5.15 -10.47 -0.68
N ASP A 63 4.76 -10.88 0.50
CA ASP A 63 5.73 -11.32 1.49
C ASP A 63 6.43 -12.60 1.09
N ASP A 64 5.84 -13.39 0.26
CA ASP A 64 6.51 -14.61 -0.13
C ASP A 64 7.76 -14.35 -0.90
N GLU A 65 7.98 -13.14 -1.29
CA GLU A 65 9.19 -12.83 -1.96
C GLU A 65 10.23 -12.38 -1.12
N ASP A 66 9.96 -11.85 -0.14
CA ASP A 66 10.96 -11.32 0.58
C ASP A 66 11.29 -11.81 1.67
N ASP A 67 11.11 -12.27 1.76
CA ASP A 67 11.56 -12.51 2.67
C ASP A 67 12.77 -12.34 3.04
N GLU A 68 13.23 -12.50 2.87
CA GLU A 68 14.30 -12.32 3.17
C GLU A 68 14.91 -11.38 3.57
N LEU A 69 14.73 -11.02 3.57
CA LEU A 69 15.37 -10.09 3.95
C LEU A 69 15.56 -9.44 4.80
N ASP A 70 15.09 -9.69 4.96
CA ASP A 70 15.30 -9.09 5.68
C ASP A 70 15.52 -8.61 6.54
N TYR A 71 15.39 -8.81 6.83
CA TYR A 71 15.55 -8.27 7.61
C TYR A 71 16.01 -7.84 8.39
N GLU A 72 15.98 -8.00 8.45
CA GLU A 72 16.38 -7.55 9.14
C GLU A 72 16.61 -7.06 9.82
N GLU A 73 16.53 -7.16 9.87
CA GLU A 73 16.75 -6.62 10.44
C GLU A 73 16.90 -6.38 10.84
#